data_95e2568405e66f6b7bdc037957bbbaa0
#
_entry.id   95e2568405e66f6b7bdc037957bbbaa0
#
_cell.length_a   1.000
_cell.length_b   1.000
_cell.length_c   1.000
_cell.angle_alpha   90.00
_cell.angle_beta   90.00
_cell.angle_gamma   90.00
#
_symmetry.space_group_name_H-M   'P 1'
#
loop_
_entity.id
_entity.type
_entity.pdbx_description
1 polymer ?
#
loop_
_entity_poly.entity_id
_entity_poly.type
_entity_poly.pdbx_seq_one_letter_code
_entity_poly.pdbx_strand_id
1 'polypeptide(L)'
;MSTRVPALPTRIGRALCALVLTGLAAQASANTLTQNVSWTIDRAGTSTKYRLVAYGDSIYAGYNTSITSAAKYSAPTVDAEYLSALWNADIESVRRAKSGAVASDVYSNKIVAEKSWMQDSSTRVVTFEMCGNDGLQARSSFKSQTGTCDYSGMDTAVNTCKQYVAAAMDYINANAYAGVKVKVISNLHYPGYAADNTQSSCKDATTKASVNLQQIFLPRLAKMNYWMCEYAREKGFTCADNFAQFMGADYDSNGDGIVDSTGLQFAAGESESAYVTRISTTLRSTIRDANTHFVSAGTSYDYIQSDDTHPTYTGGTVTAGLFGGTTGSGAARYTSFTSGKSPIWNQYGHERMGWTVSTSSTAAP
;
A
#
# COMPACT_ATOMS: atom_id res chain seq x y z
N MET A 1 36.53 -59.93 -33.51
CA MET A 1 35.16 -59.44 -33.48
C MET A 1 35.04 -58.45 -32.33
N SER A 2 35.03 -57.17 -32.68
CA SER A 2 34.97 -56.06 -31.69
C SER A 2 33.58 -55.47 -31.78
N THR A 3 32.81 -55.54 -30.70
CA THR A 3 31.48 -54.96 -30.59
C THR A 3 31.56 -53.55 -30.01
N ARG A 4 31.22 -52.56 -30.81
CA ARG A 4 31.09 -51.15 -30.38
C ARG A 4 29.75 -50.98 -29.67
N VAL A 5 29.78 -50.37 -28.47
CA VAL A 5 28.62 -49.86 -27.75
C VAL A 5 28.32 -48.44 -28.25
N PRO A 6 27.07 -48.07 -28.60
CA PRO A 6 26.74 -46.71 -28.99
C PRO A 6 26.56 -45.80 -27.79
N ALA A 7 27.12 -44.57 -27.86
CA ALA A 7 26.96 -43.54 -26.88
C ALA A 7 25.57 -42.88 -26.96
N LEU A 8 24.90 -42.74 -25.79
CA LEU A 8 23.67 -41.92 -25.62
C LEU A 8 23.96 -40.43 -25.69
N PRO A 9 23.07 -39.63 -26.27
CA PRO A 9 23.28 -38.20 -26.33
C PRO A 9 22.88 -37.49 -25.01
N THR A 10 23.82 -36.88 -24.37
CA THR A 10 23.64 -35.92 -23.25
C THR A 10 23.13 -34.57 -23.79
N ARG A 11 21.86 -34.41 -23.90
CA ARG A 11 21.23 -33.09 -24.14
C ARG A 11 19.87 -32.95 -23.48
N ILE A 12 19.78 -33.08 -22.17
CA ILE A 12 18.62 -32.61 -21.38
C ILE A 12 19.19 -32.07 -20.06
N GLY A 13 19.54 -30.82 -19.99
CA GLY A 13 20.10 -30.27 -18.76
C GLY A 13 20.27 -28.76 -18.72
N ARG A 14 19.86 -28.05 -19.76
CA ARG A 14 20.07 -26.57 -19.78
C ARG A 14 18.83 -25.69 -19.91
N ALA A 15 17.65 -26.25 -20.04
CA ALA A 15 16.42 -25.46 -20.24
C ALA A 15 15.67 -25.15 -18.93
N LEU A 16 15.88 -25.91 -17.84
CA LEU A 16 15.16 -25.68 -16.57
C LEU A 16 15.78 -24.62 -15.66
N CYS A 17 17.08 -24.30 -15.81
CA CYS A 17 17.72 -23.25 -14.98
C CYS A 17 17.44 -21.81 -15.45
N ALA A 18 17.04 -21.59 -16.70
CA ALA A 18 16.83 -20.25 -17.22
C ALA A 18 15.50 -19.63 -16.81
N LEU A 19 14.43 -20.42 -16.60
CA LEU A 19 13.11 -19.90 -16.19
C LEU A 19 13.03 -19.53 -14.70
N VAL A 20 13.82 -20.19 -13.84
CA VAL A 20 13.86 -19.86 -12.40
C VAL A 20 14.67 -18.58 -12.14
N LEU A 21 15.69 -18.31 -12.97
CA LEU A 21 16.53 -17.12 -12.84
C LEU A 21 15.84 -15.82 -13.30
N THR A 22 14.90 -15.88 -14.24
CA THR A 22 14.18 -14.69 -14.69
C THR A 22 13.14 -14.20 -13.69
N GLY A 23 12.48 -15.12 -12.98
CA GLY A 23 11.54 -14.76 -11.91
C GLY A 23 12.22 -14.14 -10.69
N LEU A 24 13.39 -14.65 -10.31
CA LEU A 24 14.20 -14.10 -9.20
C LEU A 24 14.83 -12.75 -9.56
N ALA A 25 15.21 -12.54 -10.81
CA ALA A 25 15.78 -11.27 -11.25
C ALA A 25 14.74 -10.14 -11.29
N ALA A 26 13.47 -10.43 -11.63
CA ALA A 26 12.40 -9.45 -11.62
C ALA A 26 12.04 -9.02 -10.18
N GLN A 27 11.99 -9.96 -9.24
CA GLN A 27 11.78 -9.64 -7.82
C GLN A 27 12.96 -8.90 -7.18
N ALA A 28 14.19 -9.27 -7.52
CA ALA A 28 15.39 -8.56 -7.06
C ALA A 28 15.44 -7.12 -7.59
N SER A 29 14.98 -6.87 -8.82
CA SER A 29 14.92 -5.52 -9.40
C SER A 29 13.85 -4.65 -8.70
N ALA A 30 12.68 -5.20 -8.35
CA ALA A 30 11.65 -4.49 -7.62
C ALA A 30 12.12 -4.07 -6.21
N ASN A 31 12.93 -4.91 -5.55
CA ASN A 31 13.45 -4.66 -4.22
C ASN A 31 14.53 -3.57 -4.14
N THR A 32 15.01 -3.05 -5.27
CA THR A 32 16.07 -2.02 -5.29
C THR A 32 15.56 -0.62 -5.57
N LEU A 33 14.31 -0.46 -6.05
CA LEU A 33 13.76 0.86 -6.33
C LEU A 33 13.57 1.66 -5.05
N THR A 34 14.40 2.68 -4.86
CA THR A 34 14.30 3.62 -3.73
C THR A 34 13.79 4.95 -4.25
N GLN A 35 12.72 5.45 -3.65
CA GLN A 35 12.13 6.74 -3.95
C GLN A 35 12.34 7.72 -2.81
N ASN A 36 13.46 8.42 -2.87
CA ASN A 36 13.79 9.53 -1.99
C ASN A 36 13.68 10.84 -2.78
N VAL A 37 12.45 11.23 -3.06
CA VAL A 37 12.12 12.35 -3.96
C VAL A 37 11.31 13.37 -3.19
N SER A 38 11.52 14.66 -3.45
CA SER A 38 10.59 15.71 -3.06
C SER A 38 9.98 16.38 -4.29
N TRP A 39 8.72 16.76 -4.15
CA TRP A 39 7.94 17.46 -5.15
C TRP A 39 7.18 18.60 -4.50
N THR A 40 7.38 19.81 -4.97
CA THR A 40 6.60 20.98 -4.48
C THR A 40 5.36 21.18 -5.34
N ILE A 41 4.23 21.26 -4.70
CA ILE A 41 2.97 21.69 -5.29
C ILE A 41 2.91 23.20 -5.12
N ASP A 42 3.10 23.93 -6.22
CA ASP A 42 3.12 25.39 -6.23
C ASP A 42 1.69 25.91 -6.40
N ARG A 43 1.24 26.68 -5.43
CA ARG A 43 -0.08 27.32 -5.48
C ARG A 43 0.04 28.79 -5.78
N ALA A 44 -0.64 29.23 -6.84
CA ALA A 44 -0.63 30.63 -7.25
C ALA A 44 -1.15 31.54 -6.12
N GLY A 45 -0.45 32.64 -5.89
CA GLY A 45 -0.87 33.69 -4.95
C GLY A 45 -0.53 33.44 -3.48
N THR A 46 0.25 32.41 -3.15
CA THR A 46 0.74 32.17 -1.79
C THR A 46 2.26 32.09 -1.75
N SER A 47 2.84 32.46 -0.61
CA SER A 47 4.24 32.22 -0.27
C SER A 47 4.38 31.31 0.95
N THR A 48 3.27 30.87 1.51
CA THR A 48 3.26 29.95 2.65
C THR A 48 3.62 28.55 2.17
N LYS A 49 4.66 27.98 2.74
CA LYS A 49 5.15 26.65 2.38
C LYS A 49 5.15 25.71 3.57
N TYR A 50 4.53 24.55 3.39
CA TYR A 50 4.56 23.46 4.36
C TYR A 50 5.14 22.19 3.72
N ARG A 51 5.43 21.21 4.56
CA ARG A 51 5.96 19.92 4.13
C ARG A 51 5.06 18.78 4.61
N LEU A 52 4.84 17.84 3.70
CA LEU A 52 4.32 16.50 3.95
C LEU A 52 5.47 15.51 3.80
N VAL A 53 5.71 14.68 4.80
CA VAL A 53 6.70 13.59 4.75
C VAL A 53 5.97 12.26 4.73
N ALA A 54 6.30 11.44 3.73
CA ALA A 54 5.69 10.13 3.52
C ALA A 54 6.75 9.03 3.55
N TYR A 55 6.64 8.11 4.51
CA TYR A 55 7.48 6.93 4.62
C TYR A 55 6.72 5.68 4.17
N GLY A 56 7.39 4.77 3.46
CA GLY A 56 6.69 3.57 3.00
C GLY A 56 7.49 2.62 2.13
N ASP A 57 6.77 1.70 1.55
CA ASP A 57 7.30 0.69 0.63
C ASP A 57 7.06 1.06 -0.85
N SER A 58 6.77 0.06 -1.70
CA SER A 58 6.55 0.25 -3.14
C SER A 58 5.28 1.05 -3.46
N ILE A 59 4.29 1.00 -2.61
CA ILE A 59 3.01 1.71 -2.80
C ILE A 59 3.26 3.21 -2.70
N TYR A 60 3.87 3.68 -1.62
CA TYR A 60 4.21 5.09 -1.46
C TYR A 60 5.32 5.54 -2.42
N ALA A 61 6.23 4.64 -2.80
CA ALA A 61 7.20 4.90 -3.86
C ALA A 61 6.56 5.18 -5.22
N GLY A 62 5.32 4.76 -5.43
CA GLY A 62 4.63 4.87 -6.72
C GLY A 62 5.16 3.87 -7.74
N TYR A 63 5.45 2.64 -7.31
CA TYR A 63 5.99 1.58 -8.17
C TYR A 63 5.07 1.32 -9.37
N ASN A 64 5.69 1.13 -10.53
CA ASN A 64 5.02 0.75 -11.76
C ASN A 64 5.67 -0.51 -12.35
N THR A 65 4.89 -1.57 -12.48
CA THR A 65 5.37 -2.88 -12.98
C THR A 65 5.86 -2.85 -14.42
N SER A 66 5.42 -1.90 -15.22
CA SER A 66 5.78 -1.81 -16.62
C SER A 66 7.09 -1.07 -16.87
N ILE A 67 7.60 -0.32 -15.90
CA ILE A 67 8.83 0.48 -16.02
C ILE A 67 9.56 0.58 -14.67
N THR A 68 10.86 0.82 -14.73
CA THR A 68 11.74 1.02 -13.57
C THR A 68 11.62 2.42 -12.94
N SER A 69 10.53 3.12 -13.19
CA SER A 69 10.28 4.47 -12.71
C SER A 69 9.05 4.51 -11.79
N ALA A 70 9.00 5.51 -10.93
CA ALA A 70 7.90 5.71 -10.02
C ALA A 70 6.84 6.65 -10.60
N ALA A 71 5.59 6.46 -10.23
CA ALA A 71 4.51 7.37 -10.58
C ALA A 71 4.72 8.73 -9.91
N LYS A 72 4.59 9.81 -10.69
CA LYS A 72 4.63 11.18 -10.19
C LYS A 72 3.53 11.41 -9.16
N TYR A 73 2.31 11.05 -9.51
CA TYR A 73 1.12 11.20 -8.70
C TYR A 73 0.82 9.93 -7.90
N SER A 74 1.82 9.41 -7.18
CA SER A 74 1.57 8.41 -6.14
C SER A 74 0.80 9.01 -4.97
N ALA A 75 0.23 8.18 -4.11
CA ALA A 75 -0.64 8.61 -3.02
C ALA A 75 -0.12 9.81 -2.22
N PRO A 76 1.17 9.87 -1.80
CA PRO A 76 1.69 11.04 -1.08
C PRO A 76 1.69 12.35 -1.86
N THR A 77 1.87 12.30 -3.18
CA THR A 77 1.81 13.52 -4.00
C THR A 77 0.38 13.99 -4.18
N VAL A 78 -0.55 13.06 -4.36
CA VAL A 78 -1.99 13.35 -4.43
C VAL A 78 -2.48 13.95 -3.12
N ASP A 79 -2.08 13.37 -1.97
CA ASP A 79 -2.38 13.92 -0.65
C ASP A 79 -1.86 15.37 -0.51
N ALA A 80 -0.61 15.62 -0.92
CA ALA A 80 -0.04 16.97 -0.92
C ALA A 80 -0.84 17.97 -1.79
N GLU A 81 -1.35 17.54 -2.93
CA GLU A 81 -2.20 18.38 -3.79
C GLU A 81 -3.53 18.72 -3.10
N TYR A 82 -4.14 17.76 -2.41
CA TYR A 82 -5.35 18.04 -1.63
C TYR A 82 -5.11 19.01 -0.49
N LEU A 83 -4.06 18.77 0.29
CA LEU A 83 -3.70 19.64 1.39
C LEU A 83 -3.32 21.04 0.90
N SER A 84 -2.64 21.14 -0.24
CA SER A 84 -2.34 22.42 -0.87
C SER A 84 -3.62 23.20 -1.20
N ALA A 85 -4.63 22.53 -1.74
CA ALA A 85 -5.92 23.16 -2.03
C ALA A 85 -6.70 23.52 -0.76
N LEU A 86 -6.70 22.62 0.24
CA LEU A 86 -7.40 22.82 1.51
C LEU A 86 -6.82 23.98 2.33
N TRP A 87 -5.48 24.05 2.41
CA TRP A 87 -4.79 25.03 3.23
C TRP A 87 -4.39 26.32 2.50
N ASN A 88 -4.63 26.37 1.19
CA ASN A 88 -4.20 27.44 0.31
C ASN A 88 -2.69 27.76 0.49
N ALA A 89 -1.86 26.74 0.41
CA ALA A 89 -0.42 26.82 0.67
C ALA A 89 0.37 25.95 -0.32
N ASP A 90 1.64 26.31 -0.53
CA ASP A 90 2.58 25.42 -1.20
C ASP A 90 2.86 24.20 -0.33
N ILE A 91 2.84 23.01 -0.90
CA ILE A 91 3.15 21.79 -0.18
C ILE A 91 4.33 21.08 -0.84
N GLU A 92 5.39 20.90 -0.09
CA GLU A 92 6.49 20.02 -0.47
C GLU A 92 6.15 18.58 -0.04
N SER A 93 5.83 17.72 -0.99
CA SER A 93 5.64 16.28 -0.78
C SER A 93 6.99 15.59 -0.80
N VAL A 94 7.45 15.13 0.35
CA VAL A 94 8.73 14.41 0.51
C VAL A 94 8.44 12.93 0.66
N ARG A 95 8.79 12.14 -0.36
CA ARG A 95 8.67 10.68 -0.35
C ARG A 95 9.98 10.05 0.08
N ARG A 96 9.91 9.18 1.10
CA ARG A 96 11.02 8.42 1.68
C ARG A 96 10.63 6.95 1.72
N ALA A 97 10.58 6.32 0.54
CA ALA A 97 10.03 4.99 0.36
C ALA A 97 11.02 4.06 -0.36
N LYS A 98 10.83 2.75 -0.19
CA LYS A 98 11.64 1.73 -0.85
C LYS A 98 10.78 0.53 -1.22
N SER A 99 10.72 0.20 -2.52
CA SER A 99 10.03 -1.01 -2.99
C SER A 99 10.56 -2.26 -2.31
N GLY A 100 9.65 -3.16 -1.92
CA GLY A 100 9.98 -4.41 -1.25
C GLY A 100 10.33 -4.28 0.23
N ALA A 101 10.29 -3.07 0.80
CA ALA A 101 10.58 -2.88 2.22
C ALA A 101 9.51 -3.55 3.08
N VAL A 102 9.93 -4.39 4.02
CA VAL A 102 9.10 -4.96 5.08
C VAL A 102 8.96 -3.96 6.23
N ALA A 103 8.06 -4.22 7.18
CA ALA A 103 7.77 -3.29 8.28
C ALA A 103 9.03 -2.87 9.07
N SER A 104 9.95 -3.80 9.33
CA SER A 104 11.22 -3.51 9.99
C SER A 104 12.12 -2.55 9.19
N ASP A 105 12.12 -2.67 7.86
CA ASP A 105 12.89 -1.79 6.98
C ASP A 105 12.28 -0.39 6.92
N VAL A 106 10.95 -0.28 6.78
CA VAL A 106 10.26 1.02 6.81
C VAL A 106 10.52 1.72 8.13
N TYR A 107 10.41 1.00 9.25
CA TYR A 107 10.72 1.54 10.57
C TYR A 107 12.18 2.00 10.68
N SER A 108 13.14 1.07 10.51
CA SER A 108 14.55 1.32 10.83
C SER A 108 15.26 2.20 9.80
N ASN A 109 15.04 1.91 8.50
CA ASN A 109 15.81 2.50 7.40
C ASN A 109 15.12 3.73 6.80
N LYS A 110 13.84 3.96 7.10
CA LYS A 110 13.10 5.14 6.64
C LYS A 110 12.72 6.06 7.80
N ILE A 111 11.87 5.63 8.71
CA ILE A 111 11.36 6.49 9.78
C ILE A 111 12.48 6.91 10.74
N VAL A 112 13.27 5.95 11.24
CA VAL A 112 14.34 6.23 12.21
C VAL A 112 15.55 6.89 11.55
N ALA A 113 16.09 6.28 10.50
CA ALA A 113 17.31 6.76 9.86
C ALA A 113 17.12 8.12 9.18
N GLU A 114 15.94 8.41 8.67
CA GLU A 114 15.64 9.62 7.91
C GLU A 114 14.73 10.60 8.69
N LYS A 115 14.79 10.56 10.02
CA LYS A 115 13.96 11.37 10.91
C LYS A 115 14.08 12.88 10.71
N SER A 116 15.22 13.36 10.20
CA SER A 116 15.45 14.78 9.96
C SER A 116 14.37 15.44 9.11
N TRP A 117 13.72 14.67 8.22
CA TRP A 117 12.62 15.17 7.40
C TRP A 117 11.38 15.51 8.23
N MET A 118 10.99 14.65 9.17
CA MET A 118 9.84 14.93 10.04
C MET A 118 10.15 15.91 11.17
N GLN A 119 11.44 16.16 11.46
CA GLN A 119 11.90 17.15 12.44
C GLN A 119 12.01 18.56 11.90
N ASP A 120 11.96 18.73 10.59
CA ASP A 120 12.03 20.03 9.95
C ASP A 120 10.85 20.92 10.35
N SER A 121 11.13 22.20 10.60
CA SER A 121 10.14 23.16 11.09
C SER A 121 9.02 23.50 10.09
N SER A 122 9.20 23.17 8.82
CA SER A 122 8.14 23.31 7.81
C SER A 122 7.18 22.11 7.78
N THR A 123 7.52 20.99 8.41
CA THR A 123 6.71 19.76 8.36
C THR A 123 5.42 19.94 9.18
N ARG A 124 4.29 19.63 8.54
CA ARG A 124 2.95 19.66 9.15
C ARG A 124 2.26 18.30 9.10
N VAL A 125 2.66 17.47 8.14
CA VAL A 125 2.07 16.15 7.91
C VAL A 125 3.16 15.10 7.93
N VAL A 126 2.92 14.01 8.64
CA VAL A 126 3.67 12.77 8.54
C VAL A 126 2.69 11.66 8.20
N THR A 127 2.87 11.01 7.07
CA THR A 127 2.10 9.84 6.68
C THR A 127 3.02 8.66 6.45
N PHE A 128 2.53 7.44 6.73
CA PHE A 128 3.30 6.24 6.44
C PHE A 128 2.39 5.05 6.13
N GLU A 129 2.96 4.09 5.42
CA GLU A 129 2.40 2.77 5.22
C GLU A 129 3.50 1.72 5.37
N MET A 130 3.14 0.51 5.82
CA MET A 130 4.06 -0.62 5.99
C MET A 130 3.29 -1.92 6.10
N CYS A 131 3.99 -3.06 6.23
CA CYS A 131 3.43 -4.39 6.39
C CYS A 131 2.97 -5.09 5.11
N GLY A 132 2.79 -4.37 4.00
CA GLY A 132 2.36 -4.97 2.75
C GLY A 132 3.28 -6.11 2.33
N ASN A 133 4.58 -5.87 2.35
CA ASN A 133 5.57 -6.88 1.95
C ASN A 133 5.73 -8.03 2.96
N ASP A 134 5.50 -7.81 4.26
CA ASP A 134 5.46 -8.89 5.25
C ASP A 134 4.35 -9.88 4.90
N GLY A 135 3.16 -9.37 4.63
CA GLY A 135 2.01 -10.17 4.21
C GLY A 135 2.23 -10.87 2.87
N LEU A 136 2.75 -10.16 1.85
CA LEU A 136 2.98 -10.70 0.51
C LEU A 136 4.03 -11.82 0.51
N GLN A 137 5.13 -11.67 1.24
CA GLN A 137 6.18 -12.69 1.34
C GLN A 137 5.66 -13.92 2.07
N ALA A 138 4.95 -13.74 3.18
CA ALA A 138 4.33 -14.85 3.92
C ALA A 138 3.27 -15.57 3.08
N ARG A 139 2.42 -14.83 2.34
CA ARG A 139 1.44 -15.37 1.40
C ARG A 139 2.10 -16.18 0.29
N SER A 140 3.16 -15.67 -0.33
CA SER A 140 3.92 -16.36 -1.37
C SER A 140 4.53 -17.65 -0.86
N SER A 141 5.15 -17.62 0.32
CA SER A 141 5.72 -18.80 0.98
C SER A 141 4.64 -19.84 1.30
N PHE A 142 3.47 -19.42 1.77
CA PHE A 142 2.35 -20.33 2.03
C PHE A 142 1.82 -20.96 0.73
N LYS A 143 1.68 -20.19 -0.35
CA LYS A 143 1.21 -20.72 -1.66
C LYS A 143 2.11 -21.79 -2.24
N SER A 144 3.39 -21.78 -1.91
CA SER A 144 4.37 -22.76 -2.38
C SER A 144 4.43 -24.04 -1.54
N GLN A 145 3.72 -24.11 -0.40
CA GLN A 145 3.74 -25.28 0.48
C GLN A 145 3.08 -26.51 -0.15
N THR A 146 3.66 -27.66 0.17
CA THR A 146 3.12 -29.00 -0.11
C THR A 146 3.04 -29.80 1.18
N GLY A 147 2.38 -30.95 1.17
CA GLY A 147 2.22 -31.76 2.38
C GLY A 147 1.24 -31.15 3.37
N THR A 148 1.61 -31.00 4.63
CA THR A 148 0.77 -30.36 5.66
C THR A 148 0.98 -28.87 5.67
N CYS A 149 -0.11 -28.08 5.68
CA CYS A 149 -0.04 -26.64 5.73
C CYS A 149 0.56 -26.14 7.05
N ASP A 150 1.52 -25.22 6.95
CA ASP A 150 2.10 -24.48 8.07
C ASP A 150 1.70 -23.00 7.97
N TYR A 151 0.97 -22.53 8.95
CA TYR A 151 0.47 -21.15 9.03
C TYR A 151 1.40 -20.20 9.77
N SER A 152 2.44 -20.72 10.43
CA SER A 152 3.30 -19.96 11.36
C SER A 152 3.98 -18.74 10.71
N GLY A 153 4.37 -18.87 9.44
CA GLY A 153 4.98 -17.76 8.70
C GLY A 153 4.03 -16.57 8.53
N MET A 154 2.74 -16.84 8.24
CA MET A 154 1.74 -15.80 8.12
C MET A 154 1.36 -15.18 9.48
N ASP A 155 1.30 -15.99 10.53
CA ASP A 155 1.05 -15.49 11.89
C ASP A 155 2.23 -14.65 12.40
N THR A 156 3.46 -15.02 12.03
CA THR A 156 4.67 -14.22 12.28
C THR A 156 4.60 -12.86 11.57
N ALA A 157 4.16 -12.82 10.31
CA ALA A 157 4.01 -11.56 9.57
C ALA A 157 3.01 -10.60 10.26
N VAL A 158 1.89 -11.12 10.76
CA VAL A 158 0.92 -10.34 11.55
C VAL A 158 1.56 -9.75 12.80
N ASN A 159 2.29 -10.56 13.58
CA ASN A 159 2.94 -10.13 14.82
C ASN A 159 4.04 -9.10 14.54
N THR A 160 4.83 -9.30 13.49
CA THR A 160 5.86 -8.36 13.04
C THR A 160 5.25 -7.01 12.65
N CYS A 161 4.18 -7.04 11.85
CA CYS A 161 3.43 -5.84 11.50
C CYS A 161 2.96 -5.09 12.74
N LYS A 162 2.27 -5.76 13.64
CA LYS A 162 1.78 -5.18 14.90
C LYS A 162 2.88 -4.51 15.70
N GLN A 163 4.04 -5.17 15.86
CA GLN A 163 5.18 -4.67 16.59
C GLN A 163 5.74 -3.37 15.97
N TYR A 164 6.00 -3.39 14.66
CA TYR A 164 6.65 -2.25 14.00
C TYR A 164 5.72 -1.06 13.76
N VAL A 165 4.42 -1.30 13.55
CA VAL A 165 3.42 -0.22 13.50
C VAL A 165 3.38 0.54 14.82
N ALA A 166 3.31 -0.17 15.95
CA ALA A 166 3.35 0.46 17.26
C ALA A 166 4.64 1.25 17.48
N ALA A 167 5.79 0.64 17.18
CA ALA A 167 7.10 1.29 17.33
C ALA A 167 7.24 2.53 16.43
N ALA A 168 6.74 2.47 15.20
CA ALA A 168 6.77 3.60 14.26
C ALA A 168 5.97 4.78 14.77
N MET A 169 4.76 4.55 15.27
CA MET A 169 3.91 5.62 15.82
C MET A 169 4.53 6.24 17.07
N ASP A 170 5.07 5.42 18.00
CA ASP A 170 5.76 5.91 19.18
C ASP A 170 6.98 6.75 18.82
N TYR A 171 7.75 6.28 17.85
CA TYR A 171 8.93 7.02 17.39
C TYR A 171 8.57 8.35 16.71
N ILE A 172 7.56 8.36 15.84
CA ILE A 172 7.08 9.60 15.20
C ILE A 172 6.56 10.57 16.27
N ASN A 173 5.77 10.10 17.23
CA ASN A 173 5.27 10.93 18.33
C ASN A 173 6.39 11.57 19.16
N ALA A 174 7.47 10.82 19.41
CA ALA A 174 8.61 11.28 20.20
C ALA A 174 9.56 12.21 19.43
N ASN A 175 9.61 12.12 18.10
CA ASN A 175 10.68 12.74 17.32
C ASN A 175 10.20 13.75 16.27
N ALA A 176 8.93 13.73 15.85
CA ALA A 176 8.43 14.70 14.88
C ALA A 176 8.46 16.12 15.44
N TYR A 177 8.61 17.10 14.52
CA TYR A 177 8.50 18.50 14.90
C TYR A 177 7.17 18.77 15.63
N ALA A 178 7.19 19.57 16.69
CA ALA A 178 6.01 19.86 17.51
C ALA A 178 4.86 20.52 16.74
N GLY A 179 5.17 21.12 15.58
CA GLY A 179 4.19 21.69 14.65
C GLY A 179 3.54 20.68 13.72
N VAL A 180 3.89 19.39 13.75
CA VAL A 180 3.21 18.34 12.98
C VAL A 180 1.82 18.14 13.55
N LYS A 181 0.79 18.54 12.79
CA LYS A 181 -0.62 18.48 13.20
C LYS A 181 -1.33 17.24 12.69
N VAL A 182 -0.85 16.68 11.59
CA VAL A 182 -1.48 15.57 10.89
C VAL A 182 -0.54 14.39 10.88
N LYS A 183 -0.97 13.27 11.46
CA LYS A 183 -0.24 12.00 11.47
C LYS A 183 -1.17 10.90 10.99
N VAL A 184 -0.84 10.26 9.90
CA VAL A 184 -1.72 9.30 9.24
C VAL A 184 -0.98 7.99 8.97
N ILE A 185 -1.63 6.87 9.23
CA ILE A 185 -1.24 5.56 8.70
C ILE A 185 -2.24 5.13 7.63
N SER A 186 -1.74 4.64 6.50
CA SER A 186 -2.56 3.93 5.51
C SER A 186 -2.60 2.45 5.82
N ASN A 187 -3.80 1.88 5.99
CA ASN A 187 -3.95 0.44 6.09
C ASN A 187 -3.87 -0.24 4.71
N LEU A 188 -3.91 -1.56 4.69
CA LEU A 188 -3.61 -2.38 3.51
C LEU A 188 -4.90 -2.76 2.78
N HIS A 189 -4.97 -2.52 1.47
CA HIS A 189 -5.93 -3.20 0.61
C HIS A 189 -5.53 -4.69 0.43
N TYR A 190 -6.43 -5.52 -0.11
CA TYR A 190 -6.14 -6.94 -0.35
C TYR A 190 -5.53 -7.13 -1.75
N PRO A 191 -4.23 -7.41 -1.87
CA PRO A 191 -3.61 -7.70 -3.16
C PRO A 191 -4.03 -9.08 -3.65
N GLY A 192 -4.47 -9.18 -4.90
CA GLY A 192 -4.80 -10.45 -5.53
C GLY A 192 -5.97 -11.22 -4.91
N TYR A 193 -6.99 -10.53 -4.41
CA TYR A 193 -8.14 -11.15 -3.74
C TYR A 193 -8.81 -12.24 -4.59
N ALA A 194 -9.10 -11.97 -5.86
CA ALA A 194 -9.70 -12.95 -6.75
C ALA A 194 -8.75 -14.11 -7.08
N ALA A 195 -7.46 -13.81 -7.27
CA ALA A 195 -6.43 -14.81 -7.54
C ALA A 195 -6.24 -15.80 -6.37
N ASP A 196 -6.56 -15.38 -5.14
CA ASP A 196 -6.51 -16.24 -3.97
C ASP A 196 -7.74 -17.12 -3.75
N ASN A 197 -8.79 -16.94 -4.55
CA ASN A 197 -9.96 -17.84 -4.51
C ASN A 197 -9.64 -19.21 -5.17
N THR A 198 -8.57 -19.81 -4.73
CA THR A 198 -8.02 -21.09 -5.20
C THR A 198 -7.71 -22.01 -4.02
N GLN A 199 -7.53 -23.30 -4.33
CA GLN A 199 -7.15 -24.28 -3.32
C GLN A 199 -5.64 -24.37 -3.20
N SER A 200 -5.14 -24.48 -1.97
CA SER A 200 -3.73 -24.73 -1.68
C SER A 200 -3.27 -26.11 -2.15
N SER A 201 -1.98 -26.26 -2.40
CA SER A 201 -1.35 -27.58 -2.64
C SER A 201 -1.12 -28.34 -1.34
N CYS A 202 -0.91 -27.64 -0.23
CA CYS A 202 -0.83 -28.26 1.09
C CYS A 202 -2.22 -28.66 1.62
N LYS A 203 -2.24 -29.51 2.63
CA LYS A 203 -3.44 -30.05 3.25
C LYS A 203 -3.54 -29.62 4.71
N ASP A 204 -4.71 -29.26 5.15
CA ASP A 204 -4.97 -29.00 6.57
C ASP A 204 -4.60 -30.21 7.43
N ALA A 205 -3.96 -29.98 8.56
CA ALA A 205 -3.44 -31.03 9.44
C ALA A 205 -4.56 -31.94 9.99
N THR A 206 -5.75 -31.41 10.20
CA THR A 206 -6.89 -32.11 10.81
C THR A 206 -7.81 -32.72 9.75
N THR A 207 -8.28 -31.91 8.81
CA THR A 207 -9.29 -32.32 7.84
C THR A 207 -8.71 -33.06 6.64
N LYS A 208 -7.38 -32.96 6.42
CA LYS A 208 -6.65 -33.48 5.24
C LYS A 208 -7.13 -32.88 3.91
N ALA A 209 -7.98 -31.89 3.95
CA ALA A 209 -8.46 -31.16 2.78
C ALA A 209 -7.49 -30.04 2.35
N SER A 210 -7.54 -29.64 1.09
CA SER A 210 -6.94 -28.37 0.64
C SER A 210 -7.67 -27.20 1.32
N VAL A 211 -6.94 -26.13 1.58
CA VAL A 211 -7.53 -24.90 2.15
C VAL A 211 -7.62 -23.82 1.08
N ASN A 212 -8.70 -23.06 1.09
CA ASN A 212 -8.84 -21.91 0.22
C ASN A 212 -7.90 -20.79 0.71
N LEU A 213 -7.04 -20.28 -0.18
CA LEU A 213 -6.01 -19.30 0.16
C LEU A 213 -6.61 -17.99 0.68
N GLN A 214 -7.71 -17.53 0.09
CA GLN A 214 -8.40 -16.32 0.50
C GLN A 214 -8.93 -16.45 1.95
N GLN A 215 -9.48 -17.63 2.32
CA GLN A 215 -9.96 -17.90 3.68
C GLN A 215 -8.82 -17.94 4.71
N ILE A 216 -7.59 -18.16 4.27
CA ILE A 216 -6.42 -18.19 5.14
C ILE A 216 -5.77 -16.80 5.25
N PHE A 217 -5.65 -16.09 4.14
CA PHE A 217 -4.94 -14.81 4.12
C PHE A 217 -5.83 -13.64 4.59
N LEU A 218 -7.10 -13.59 4.20
CA LEU A 218 -8.00 -12.49 4.58
C LEU A 218 -8.11 -12.24 6.09
N PRO A 219 -8.26 -13.26 6.97
CA PRO A 219 -8.29 -13.01 8.41
C PRO A 219 -7.00 -12.40 8.94
N ARG A 220 -5.86 -12.74 8.34
CA ARG A 220 -4.54 -12.22 8.74
C ARG A 220 -4.33 -10.79 8.28
N LEU A 221 -4.73 -10.47 7.06
CA LEU A 221 -4.76 -9.10 6.57
C LEU A 221 -5.69 -8.23 7.43
N ALA A 222 -6.88 -8.75 7.76
CA ALA A 222 -7.80 -8.05 8.66
C ALA A 222 -7.19 -7.79 10.04
N LYS A 223 -6.43 -8.74 10.61
CA LYS A 223 -5.70 -8.49 11.86
C LYS A 223 -4.65 -7.39 11.73
N MET A 224 -3.86 -7.38 10.65
CA MET A 224 -2.91 -6.30 10.40
C MET A 224 -3.63 -4.95 10.34
N ASN A 225 -4.69 -4.85 9.54
CA ASN A 225 -5.46 -3.62 9.39
C ASN A 225 -6.13 -3.17 10.68
N TYR A 226 -6.66 -4.11 11.47
CA TYR A 226 -7.19 -3.80 12.80
C TYR A 226 -6.14 -3.09 13.67
N TRP A 227 -4.95 -3.68 13.80
CA TRP A 227 -3.90 -3.11 14.66
C TRP A 227 -3.31 -1.82 14.10
N MET A 228 -3.27 -1.64 12.79
CA MET A 228 -2.88 -0.36 12.19
C MET A 228 -3.85 0.75 12.60
N CYS A 229 -5.16 0.50 12.51
CA CYS A 229 -6.17 1.50 12.85
C CYS A 229 -6.37 1.65 14.37
N GLU A 230 -6.30 0.57 15.14
CA GLU A 230 -6.44 0.64 16.60
C GLU A 230 -5.28 1.40 17.25
N TYR A 231 -4.03 1.11 16.86
CA TYR A 231 -2.89 1.89 17.32
C TYR A 231 -2.94 3.34 16.85
N ALA A 232 -3.43 3.59 15.63
CA ALA A 232 -3.65 4.96 15.19
C ALA A 232 -4.56 5.71 16.17
N ARG A 233 -5.71 5.12 16.50
CA ARG A 233 -6.65 5.67 17.47
C ARG A 233 -6.01 5.90 18.85
N GLU A 234 -5.27 4.91 19.36
CA GLU A 234 -4.64 4.98 20.68
C GLU A 234 -3.52 6.02 20.76
N LYS A 235 -2.77 6.18 19.68
CA LYS A 235 -1.55 7.01 19.65
C LYS A 235 -1.76 8.40 19.02
N GLY A 236 -3.01 8.79 18.74
CA GLY A 236 -3.35 10.08 18.15
C GLY A 236 -2.96 10.24 16.69
N PHE A 237 -2.98 9.14 15.95
CA PHE A 237 -2.92 9.11 14.50
C PHE A 237 -4.33 8.94 13.91
N THR A 238 -4.46 9.27 12.65
CA THR A 238 -5.63 8.88 11.85
C THR A 238 -5.31 7.64 11.04
N CYS A 239 -6.25 6.71 10.93
CA CYS A 239 -6.16 5.57 10.03
C CYS A 239 -6.87 5.91 8.72
N ALA A 240 -6.12 5.95 7.62
CA ALA A 240 -6.69 5.99 6.28
C ALA A 240 -7.07 4.57 5.86
N ASP A 241 -8.38 4.27 5.88
CA ASP A 241 -8.89 2.92 5.67
C ASP A 241 -8.97 2.55 4.18
N ASN A 242 -7.80 2.33 3.58
CA ASN A 242 -7.70 1.93 2.18
C ASN A 242 -8.33 0.57 1.91
N PHE A 243 -8.41 -0.32 2.90
CA PHE A 243 -9.09 -1.60 2.74
C PHE A 243 -10.56 -1.39 2.37
N ALA A 244 -11.27 -0.62 3.15
CA ALA A 244 -12.67 -0.33 2.87
C ALA A 244 -12.86 0.41 1.54
N GLN A 245 -11.95 1.33 1.22
CA GLN A 245 -12.00 2.15 0.01
C GLN A 245 -11.76 1.33 -1.28
N PHE A 246 -10.87 0.34 -1.23
CA PHE A 246 -10.55 -0.49 -2.40
C PHE A 246 -11.49 -1.70 -2.52
N MET A 247 -11.85 -2.30 -1.39
CA MET A 247 -12.52 -3.60 -1.37
C MET A 247 -14.04 -3.48 -1.17
N GLY A 248 -14.54 -2.28 -0.90
CA GLY A 248 -15.97 -2.05 -0.69
C GLY A 248 -16.79 -2.29 -1.96
N ALA A 249 -17.97 -2.90 -1.79
CA ALA A 249 -18.84 -3.27 -2.91
C ALA A 249 -19.43 -2.06 -3.63
N ASP A 250 -19.67 -0.99 -2.92
CA ASP A 250 -20.19 0.26 -3.45
C ASP A 250 -19.48 1.40 -2.72
N TYR A 251 -18.62 2.09 -3.44
CA TYR A 251 -17.76 3.05 -2.79
C TYR A 251 -18.32 4.48 -2.81
N ASP A 252 -19.19 4.79 -3.76
CA ASP A 252 -19.79 6.13 -3.92
C ASP A 252 -21.07 6.03 -4.75
N SER A 253 -22.13 5.52 -4.14
CA SER A 253 -23.40 5.27 -4.85
C SER A 253 -24.16 6.54 -5.17
N ASN A 254 -23.90 7.62 -4.44
CA ASN A 254 -24.60 8.91 -4.60
C ASN A 254 -23.75 9.95 -5.37
N GLY A 255 -22.50 9.63 -5.71
CA GLY A 255 -21.62 10.52 -6.48
C GLY A 255 -21.07 11.70 -5.69
N ASP A 256 -21.04 11.64 -4.36
CA ASP A 256 -20.54 12.75 -3.54
C ASP A 256 -19.02 12.67 -3.27
N GLY A 257 -18.36 11.62 -3.71
CA GLY A 257 -16.93 11.40 -3.57
C GLY A 257 -16.54 10.78 -2.23
N ILE A 258 -17.50 10.46 -1.38
CA ILE A 258 -17.29 9.77 -0.10
C ILE A 258 -17.66 8.30 -0.29
N VAL A 259 -16.90 7.40 0.33
CA VAL A 259 -17.30 6.00 0.36
C VAL A 259 -18.52 5.83 1.23
N ASP A 260 -19.57 5.33 0.61
CA ASP A 260 -20.72 4.86 1.35
C ASP A 260 -20.33 3.70 2.27
N SER A 261 -21.03 3.57 3.39
CA SER A 261 -20.71 2.52 4.34
C SER A 261 -20.88 1.14 3.71
N THR A 262 -19.77 0.43 3.52
CA THR A 262 -19.75 -0.94 3.01
C THR A 262 -19.77 -1.98 4.12
N GLY A 263 -19.72 -1.54 5.37
CA GLY A 263 -19.50 -2.40 6.53
C GLY A 263 -18.08 -2.92 6.66
N LEU A 264 -17.17 -2.56 5.74
CA LEU A 264 -15.76 -2.97 5.78
C LEU A 264 -14.87 -2.04 6.61
N GLN A 265 -15.34 -0.82 6.90
CA GLN A 265 -14.57 0.18 7.64
C GLN A 265 -14.20 -0.30 9.04
N PHE A 266 -13.03 0.12 9.49
CA PHE A 266 -12.65 -0.03 10.89
C PHE A 266 -13.63 0.73 11.80
N ALA A 267 -14.11 0.07 12.85
CA ALA A 267 -14.99 0.66 13.84
C ALA A 267 -14.27 0.79 15.20
N ALA A 268 -14.12 2.02 15.66
CA ALA A 268 -13.50 2.28 16.96
C ALA A 268 -14.26 1.58 18.09
N GLY A 269 -13.52 0.87 18.96
CA GLY A 269 -14.07 0.12 20.07
C GLY A 269 -14.56 -1.31 19.72
N GLU A 270 -14.50 -1.70 18.45
CA GLU A 270 -14.69 -3.11 18.06
C GLU A 270 -13.46 -3.93 18.49
N SER A 271 -13.65 -5.15 18.97
CA SER A 271 -12.53 -6.03 19.30
C SER A 271 -11.87 -6.59 18.01
N GLU A 272 -10.58 -6.98 18.09
CA GLU A 272 -9.88 -7.66 16.99
C GLU A 272 -10.71 -8.84 16.47
N SER A 273 -11.19 -9.69 17.37
CA SER A 273 -11.97 -10.88 17.00
C SER A 273 -13.26 -10.53 16.27
N ALA A 274 -13.99 -9.48 16.72
CA ALA A 274 -15.22 -9.04 16.08
C ALA A 274 -14.95 -8.48 14.69
N TYR A 275 -13.96 -7.60 14.55
CA TYR A 275 -13.54 -7.04 13.26
C TYR A 275 -13.12 -8.14 12.29
N VAL A 276 -12.21 -9.04 12.71
CA VAL A 276 -11.73 -10.13 11.85
C VAL A 276 -12.87 -11.04 11.40
N THR A 277 -13.80 -11.40 12.31
CA THR A 277 -14.97 -12.22 11.97
C THR A 277 -15.87 -11.50 10.98
N ARG A 278 -16.16 -10.23 11.22
CA ARG A 278 -16.98 -9.41 10.34
C ARG A 278 -16.41 -9.36 8.92
N ILE A 279 -15.12 -9.04 8.80
CA ILE A 279 -14.46 -8.94 7.48
C ILE A 279 -14.33 -10.32 6.81
N SER A 280 -13.81 -11.33 7.52
CA SER A 280 -13.40 -12.59 6.89
C SER A 280 -14.50 -13.64 6.77
N THR A 281 -15.63 -13.43 7.43
CA THR A 281 -16.75 -14.39 7.45
C THR A 281 -18.05 -13.71 7.02
N THR A 282 -18.52 -12.72 7.77
CA THR A 282 -19.84 -12.12 7.55
C THR A 282 -19.91 -11.34 6.24
N LEU A 283 -18.89 -10.51 5.95
CA LEU A 283 -18.84 -9.64 4.77
C LEU A 283 -17.96 -10.19 3.64
N ARG A 284 -17.41 -11.38 3.80
CA ARG A 284 -16.50 -11.94 2.80
C ARG A 284 -17.06 -11.96 1.38
N SER A 285 -18.33 -12.27 1.25
CA SER A 285 -19.02 -12.34 -0.06
C SER A 285 -19.29 -10.96 -0.68
N THR A 286 -19.15 -9.89 0.09
CA THR A 286 -19.36 -8.51 -0.37
C THR A 286 -18.04 -7.82 -0.73
N ILE A 287 -16.90 -8.44 -0.43
CA ILE A 287 -15.59 -7.90 -0.76
C ILE A 287 -15.38 -8.01 -2.26
N ARG A 288 -15.07 -6.88 -2.87
CA ARG A 288 -14.74 -6.82 -4.30
C ARG A 288 -13.30 -7.23 -4.57
N ASP A 289 -13.08 -7.76 -5.75
CA ASP A 289 -11.77 -7.82 -6.36
C ASP A 289 -11.34 -6.40 -6.74
N ALA A 290 -10.21 -5.94 -6.20
CA ALA A 290 -9.67 -4.62 -6.49
C ALA A 290 -9.27 -4.46 -7.97
N ASN A 291 -9.06 -5.56 -8.70
CA ASN A 291 -8.81 -5.58 -10.14
C ASN A 291 -10.09 -5.45 -10.96
N THR A 292 -11.25 -5.55 -10.33
CA THR A 292 -12.52 -5.37 -11.02
C THR A 292 -12.78 -3.90 -11.24
N HIS A 293 -13.11 -3.53 -12.47
CA HIS A 293 -13.54 -2.18 -12.78
C HIS A 293 -14.82 -1.84 -12.02
N PHE A 294 -14.78 -0.72 -11.32
CA PHE A 294 -15.97 -0.18 -10.70
C PHE A 294 -16.85 0.50 -11.73
N VAL A 295 -18.13 0.25 -11.65
CA VAL A 295 -19.13 1.00 -12.41
C VAL A 295 -19.99 1.72 -11.38
N SER A 296 -19.77 3.03 -11.25
CA SER A 296 -20.62 3.93 -10.46
C SER A 296 -21.00 5.09 -11.36
N ALA A 297 -22.27 5.45 -11.39
CA ALA A 297 -22.78 6.56 -12.21
C ALA A 297 -22.31 6.50 -13.68
N GLY A 298 -22.13 5.31 -14.26
CA GLY A 298 -21.67 5.09 -15.63
C GLY A 298 -20.16 5.20 -15.84
N THR A 299 -19.36 5.31 -14.77
CA THR A 299 -17.90 5.37 -14.83
C THR A 299 -17.29 4.06 -14.32
N SER A 300 -16.26 3.57 -15.02
CA SER A 300 -15.49 2.41 -14.60
C SER A 300 -14.21 2.87 -13.92
N TYR A 301 -13.85 2.24 -12.82
CA TYR A 301 -12.62 2.53 -12.07
C TYR A 301 -11.77 1.27 -11.95
N ASP A 302 -10.46 1.45 -12.04
CA ASP A 302 -9.48 0.39 -11.95
C ASP A 302 -8.42 0.79 -10.91
N TYR A 303 -8.39 0.10 -9.78
CA TYR A 303 -7.55 0.49 -8.65
C TYR A 303 -6.22 -0.24 -8.59
N ILE A 304 -6.11 -1.42 -9.18
CA ILE A 304 -4.92 -2.27 -9.05
C ILE A 304 -4.32 -2.53 -10.43
N GLN A 305 -3.00 -2.42 -10.53
CA GLN A 305 -2.23 -2.76 -11.73
C GLN A 305 -2.30 -4.26 -12.03
N SER A 306 -1.89 -4.63 -13.24
CA SER A 306 -1.88 -6.04 -13.71
C SER A 306 -1.01 -7.00 -12.90
N ASP A 307 -0.25 -6.50 -11.92
CA ASP A 307 0.53 -7.31 -10.97
C ASP A 307 -0.25 -7.73 -9.73
N ASP A 308 -1.55 -7.44 -9.68
CA ASP A 308 -2.46 -7.77 -8.58
C ASP A 308 -2.07 -7.13 -7.22
N THR A 309 -1.19 -6.14 -7.22
CA THR A 309 -0.62 -5.61 -5.96
C THR A 309 -0.60 -4.10 -5.89
N HIS A 310 -0.04 -3.43 -6.91
CA HIS A 310 0.21 -2.01 -6.85
C HIS A 310 -0.97 -1.18 -7.35
N PRO A 311 -1.27 -0.03 -6.72
CA PRO A 311 -2.32 0.86 -7.17
C PRO A 311 -2.06 1.43 -8.56
N THR A 312 -3.10 1.59 -9.36
CA THR A 312 -3.06 2.32 -10.63
C THR A 312 -2.87 3.82 -10.41
N TYR A 313 -2.44 4.54 -11.45
CA TYR A 313 -2.19 5.99 -11.40
C TYR A 313 -2.62 6.68 -12.70
N THR A 314 -3.00 7.95 -12.61
CA THR A 314 -3.22 8.78 -13.79
C THR A 314 -1.90 9.24 -14.37
N GLY A 315 -1.62 8.83 -15.55
CA GLY A 315 -0.64 9.38 -16.48
C GLY A 315 0.67 9.95 -15.91
N GLY A 316 1.77 9.59 -16.49
CA GLY A 316 3.06 10.20 -16.19
C GLY A 316 3.84 9.52 -15.09
N THR A 317 4.53 8.47 -15.47
CA THR A 317 5.66 7.97 -14.70
C THR A 317 6.79 8.98 -14.74
N VAL A 318 7.43 9.16 -13.59
CA VAL A 318 8.65 9.94 -13.50
C VAL A 318 9.81 8.99 -13.50
N THR A 319 10.63 9.05 -14.52
CA THR A 319 11.96 8.43 -14.45
C THR A 319 12.78 9.17 -13.38
N ALA A 320 13.51 8.43 -12.58
CA ALA A 320 14.51 9.00 -11.70
C ALA A 320 15.41 9.94 -12.53
N GLY A 321 15.33 11.23 -12.29
CA GLY A 321 16.04 12.24 -13.09
C GLY A 321 15.18 13.27 -13.81
N LEU A 322 13.89 13.02 -14.06
CA LEU A 322 13.00 14.03 -14.64
C LEU A 322 12.69 15.19 -13.69
N PHE A 323 13.04 15.04 -12.41
CA PHE A 323 12.94 16.10 -11.40
C PHE A 323 14.30 16.72 -11.05
N GLY A 324 15.28 16.68 -11.94
CA GLY A 324 16.58 17.26 -11.65
C GLY A 324 17.28 16.65 -10.44
N GLY A 325 17.20 15.33 -10.31
CA GLY A 325 17.71 14.61 -9.14
C GLY A 325 16.61 14.15 -8.20
N THR A 326 16.62 14.60 -6.96
CA THR A 326 15.67 14.18 -5.91
C THR A 326 14.56 15.17 -5.63
N THR A 327 14.50 16.29 -6.31
CA THR A 327 13.56 17.38 -6.08
C THR A 327 12.89 17.85 -7.37
N GLY A 328 11.68 18.39 -7.27
CA GLY A 328 10.95 18.97 -8.38
C GLY A 328 9.84 19.89 -7.90
N SER A 329 9.29 20.67 -8.83
CA SER A 329 8.14 21.52 -8.56
C SER A 329 7.14 21.46 -9.71
N GLY A 330 5.90 21.86 -9.46
CA GLY A 330 4.86 21.94 -10.46
C GLY A 330 3.64 22.68 -9.98
N ALA A 331 2.94 23.33 -10.91
CA ALA A 331 1.69 24.02 -10.60
C ALA A 331 0.67 23.04 -9.97
N ALA A 332 -0.10 23.54 -9.00
CA ALA A 332 -1.18 22.78 -8.39
C ALA A 332 -2.25 22.44 -9.45
N ARG A 333 -2.61 21.15 -9.56
CA ARG A 333 -3.69 20.72 -10.48
C ARG A 333 -5.05 21.22 -10.07
N TYR A 334 -5.25 21.44 -8.78
CA TYR A 334 -6.54 21.73 -8.20
C TYR A 334 -6.56 23.11 -7.57
N THR A 335 -7.59 23.87 -7.88
CA THR A 335 -7.77 25.25 -7.38
C THR A 335 -8.50 25.29 -6.05
N SER A 336 -9.31 24.26 -5.76
CA SER A 336 -10.11 24.18 -4.53
C SER A 336 -10.22 22.74 -4.06
N PHE A 337 -10.41 22.56 -2.75
CA PHE A 337 -10.79 21.31 -2.14
C PHE A 337 -12.22 21.44 -1.60
N THR A 338 -13.10 20.57 -2.04
CA THR A 338 -14.45 20.47 -1.48
C THR A 338 -14.51 19.12 -0.75
N SER A 339 -14.61 19.17 0.58
CA SER A 339 -14.75 17.97 1.40
C SER A 339 -15.94 17.14 0.92
N GLY A 340 -15.71 15.87 0.65
CA GLY A 340 -16.73 14.94 0.23
C GLY A 340 -17.10 14.96 -1.25
N LYS A 341 -16.40 15.74 -2.09
CA LYS A 341 -16.68 15.75 -3.54
C LYS A 341 -15.39 15.72 -4.33
N SER A 342 -15.11 14.61 -4.99
CA SER A 342 -14.05 14.55 -5.97
C SER A 342 -14.25 13.44 -7.00
N PRO A 343 -15.05 13.66 -8.04
CA PRO A 343 -15.31 12.65 -9.06
C PRO A 343 -14.07 12.24 -9.88
N ILE A 344 -13.05 13.10 -9.92
CA ILE A 344 -11.82 12.83 -10.68
C ILE A 344 -10.87 11.89 -9.93
N TRP A 345 -10.96 11.85 -8.62
CA TRP A 345 -9.99 11.23 -7.72
C TRP A 345 -10.22 9.75 -7.46
N ASN A 346 -11.30 9.22 -7.96
CA ASN A 346 -11.74 7.85 -7.68
C ASN A 346 -11.45 6.88 -8.82
N GLN A 347 -10.82 7.33 -9.91
CA GLN A 347 -10.56 6.48 -11.09
C GLN A 347 -9.35 5.56 -10.92
N TYR A 348 -8.35 6.00 -10.15
CA TYR A 348 -7.09 5.29 -10.02
C TYR A 348 -6.73 5.06 -8.56
N GLY A 349 -6.07 3.95 -8.28
CA GLY A 349 -5.78 3.51 -6.93
C GLY A 349 -4.95 4.50 -6.12
N HIS A 350 -3.90 5.10 -6.71
CA HIS A 350 -3.09 6.12 -6.02
C HIS A 350 -3.86 7.39 -5.71
N GLU A 351 -4.76 7.81 -6.58
CA GLU A 351 -5.63 8.96 -6.32
C GLU A 351 -6.61 8.65 -5.20
N ARG A 352 -7.22 7.48 -5.24
CA ARG A 352 -8.13 7.01 -4.19
C ARG A 352 -7.44 6.95 -2.83
N MET A 353 -6.23 6.38 -2.79
CA MET A 353 -5.43 6.29 -1.56
C MET A 353 -5.03 7.67 -1.04
N GLY A 354 -4.54 8.57 -1.88
CA GLY A 354 -4.14 9.92 -1.50
C GLY A 354 -5.33 10.73 -0.98
N TRP A 355 -6.48 10.59 -1.60
CA TRP A 355 -7.72 11.21 -1.13
C TRP A 355 -8.16 10.64 0.23
N THR A 356 -8.07 9.32 0.42
CA THR A 356 -8.40 8.68 1.70
C THR A 356 -7.49 9.19 2.82
N VAL A 357 -6.19 9.36 2.55
CA VAL A 357 -5.22 9.91 3.52
C VAL A 357 -5.59 11.36 3.86
N SER A 358 -5.85 12.20 2.87
CA SER A 358 -6.12 13.62 3.10
C SER A 358 -7.47 13.88 3.78
N THR A 359 -8.52 13.14 3.41
CA THR A 359 -9.84 13.30 4.04
C THR A 359 -9.91 12.71 5.44
N SER A 360 -9.03 11.78 5.77
CA SER A 360 -8.89 11.22 7.12
C SER A 360 -8.31 12.24 8.11
N SER A 361 -7.76 13.36 7.64
CA SER A 361 -7.20 14.39 8.51
C SER A 361 -7.36 15.78 7.90
N THR A 362 -8.31 16.53 8.42
CA THR A 362 -8.66 17.88 7.98
C THR A 362 -8.08 18.98 8.85
N ALA A 363 -7.16 18.66 9.78
CA ALA A 363 -6.57 19.64 10.68
C ALA A 363 -5.84 20.74 9.88
N ALA A 364 -6.14 21.99 10.16
CA ALA A 364 -5.38 23.12 9.62
C ALA A 364 -3.95 23.09 10.15
N PRO A 365 -2.96 23.57 9.40
CA PRO A 365 -1.56 23.57 9.76
C PRO A 365 -1.24 24.47 10.95
#